data_c695c7e61e962ead47180a5fa3811bac
#
_entry.id   c695c7e61e962ead47180a5fa3811bac
#
_cell.length_a   1.000
_cell.length_b   1.000
_cell.length_c   1.000
_cell.angle_alpha   90.00
_cell.angle_beta   90.00
_cell.angle_gamma   90.00
#
_symmetry.space_group_name_H-M   'P 1'
#
loop_
_entity.id
_entity.type
_entity.pdbx_description
1 polymer ?
#
loop_
_entity_poly.entity_id
_entity_poly.type
_entity_poly.pdbx_seq_one_letter_code
_entity_poly.pdbx_strand_id
1 'polypeptide(L)'
;MYYKDDRDQLGIDEFFLPFGGKLKKDNRWIRMAEIMPWDYIEEVYLESMSQKTGRAAFPARIAYGAIYVKEQEDLTDEETVEAIAENPYIQYFLGLKEFRDEPLFNASMMVHFRKRFPVEALAKINEYICTGKRPEDEERNDSNEPPTSGGAVGKPNKNTSKKKLKRQQKNRGKLLMDATVAPADIKYPTDIDLLNKSREHLETAIDILWKELPHNGHKLPYSAKKARKSYLALAKSKRWTKAKCRKAISEQLHYIELATAQLKKYEEQVPLHDELYPRWLRDRLNVIPVVYAQQKEMYESGTHQCDDRIVSLYQPHIRPINRGKRPNPTEFGQKLHLSVVDGYTYLERTSWSNFNEGNDLISTTENYKRKFGCYPAAILADRIYQTRKNRSYCTQHGIRLSGPPLGRRKAGETDAAVQRQIYRDACERNAVEGRNGNAKRRWGLDLIMSKLDETAKTEAALNIIAMNVAHRLAQWLLRFFGFPRLVLVFQ
;
A
#
# COMPACT_ATOMS: atom_id res chain seq x y z
N MET A 1 3.45 -23.17 13.18
CA MET A 1 2.62 -23.40 14.38
C MET A 1 2.76 -22.20 15.31
N TYR A 2 1.70 -21.64 15.77
CA TYR A 2 1.69 -20.50 16.70
C TYR A 2 0.95 -20.90 17.98
N TYR A 3 1.57 -20.58 19.10
CA TYR A 3 0.94 -20.70 20.41
C TYR A 3 0.71 -19.28 20.93
N LYS A 4 -0.52 -18.99 21.34
CA LYS A 4 -0.85 -17.72 21.98
C LYS A 4 0.04 -17.56 23.22
N ASP A 5 0.69 -16.41 23.34
CA ASP A 5 1.47 -16.07 24.52
C ASP A 5 0.51 -15.42 25.55
N ASP A 6 0.13 -16.17 26.55
CA ASP A 6 -0.75 -15.70 27.64
C ASP A 6 -0.05 -14.70 28.59
N ARG A 7 1.10 -14.18 28.20
CA ARG A 7 1.88 -13.29 29.03
C ARG A 7 1.40 -11.86 28.88
N ASP A 8 0.88 -11.33 29.98
CA ASP A 8 0.64 -9.90 30.13
C ASP A 8 1.91 -9.09 29.82
N GLN A 9 1.72 -7.89 29.29
CA GLN A 9 2.83 -6.98 29.12
C GLN A 9 3.43 -6.68 30.49
N LEU A 10 4.74 -6.95 30.64
CA LEU A 10 5.47 -6.60 31.85
C LEU A 10 5.36 -5.11 32.14
N GLY A 11 5.21 -4.79 33.41
CA GLY A 11 5.34 -3.42 33.87
C GLY A 11 6.73 -2.86 33.51
N ILE A 12 6.80 -1.56 33.27
CA ILE A 12 8.09 -0.89 32.94
C ILE A 12 9.17 -1.13 33.99
N ASP A 13 8.77 -1.29 35.26
CA ASP A 13 9.67 -1.51 36.38
C ASP A 13 10.17 -2.96 36.46
N GLU A 14 9.56 -3.88 35.71
CA GLU A 14 9.91 -5.31 35.65
C GLU A 14 10.87 -5.62 34.49
N PHE A 15 11.13 -4.67 33.60
CA PHE A 15 12.09 -4.86 32.50
C PHE A 15 13.51 -4.81 33.03
N PHE A 16 14.25 -5.91 32.84
CA PHE A 16 15.62 -6.02 33.32
C PHE A 16 16.61 -5.32 32.39
N LEU A 17 17.33 -4.35 32.93
CA LEU A 17 18.44 -3.69 32.27
C LEU A 17 19.76 -4.07 32.95
N PRO A 18 20.85 -4.32 32.21
CA PRO A 18 22.16 -4.51 32.77
C PRO A 18 22.60 -3.21 33.51
N PHE A 19 23.51 -3.37 34.46
CA PHE A 19 24.06 -2.25 35.26
C PHE A 19 23.04 -1.49 36.13
N GLY A 20 21.88 -2.10 36.45
CA GLY A 20 20.89 -1.51 37.36
C GLY A 20 20.14 -0.30 36.79
N GLY A 21 20.13 -0.13 35.48
CA GLY A 21 19.36 0.92 34.80
C GLY A 21 17.84 0.74 34.91
N LYS A 22 17.08 1.82 34.66
CA LYS A 22 15.62 1.78 34.55
C LYS A 22 15.16 2.53 33.31
N LEU A 23 14.10 2.01 32.65
CA LEU A 23 13.47 2.67 31.52
C LEU A 23 12.71 3.93 31.98
N LYS A 24 12.77 4.99 31.19
CA LYS A 24 12.04 6.25 31.46
C LYS A 24 10.61 6.14 30.95
N LYS A 25 9.62 6.39 31.82
CA LYS A 25 8.17 6.30 31.50
C LYS A 25 7.70 7.29 30.43
N ASP A 26 8.40 8.39 30.24
CA ASP A 26 8.09 9.43 29.25
C ASP A 26 8.67 9.15 27.86
N ASN A 27 9.43 8.05 27.68
CA ASN A 27 9.96 7.67 26.37
C ASN A 27 8.83 7.33 25.37
N ARG A 28 9.00 7.76 24.13
CA ARG A 28 8.01 7.56 23.06
C ARG A 28 7.65 6.09 22.83
N TRP A 29 8.62 5.17 22.91
CA TRP A 29 8.38 3.74 22.69
C TRP A 29 7.54 3.12 23.80
N ILE A 30 7.73 3.56 25.05
CA ILE A 30 6.89 3.16 26.18
C ILE A 30 5.44 3.60 25.91
N ARG A 31 5.24 4.85 25.50
CA ARG A 31 3.91 5.40 25.20
C ARG A 31 3.26 4.73 24.00
N MET A 32 4.04 4.42 22.96
CA MET A 32 3.54 3.67 21.81
C MET A 32 3.15 2.25 22.18
N ALA A 33 3.89 1.59 23.09
CA ALA A 33 3.51 0.26 23.59
C ALA A 33 2.16 0.25 24.31
N GLU A 34 1.81 1.34 25.01
CA GLU A 34 0.50 1.52 25.68
C GLU A 34 -0.65 1.80 24.68
N ILE A 35 -0.34 2.42 23.53
CA ILE A 35 -1.34 2.78 22.51
C ILE A 35 -1.69 1.61 21.60
N MET A 36 -0.71 0.71 21.36
CA MET A 36 -0.89 -0.42 20.45
C MET A 36 -1.88 -1.45 20.99
N PRO A 37 -2.85 -1.89 20.19
CA PRO A 37 -3.83 -2.90 20.59
C PRO A 37 -3.24 -4.32 20.42
N TRP A 38 -2.27 -4.68 21.26
CA TRP A 38 -1.51 -5.93 21.12
C TRP A 38 -2.37 -7.19 21.05
N ASP A 39 -3.42 -7.29 21.89
CA ASP A 39 -4.32 -8.43 21.88
C ASP A 39 -5.04 -8.59 20.54
N TYR A 40 -5.47 -7.46 19.95
CA TYR A 40 -6.13 -7.48 18.66
C TYR A 40 -5.16 -7.78 17.51
N ILE A 41 -3.94 -7.26 17.59
CA ILE A 41 -2.86 -7.57 16.64
C ILE A 41 -2.55 -9.07 16.66
N GLU A 42 -2.54 -9.69 17.85
CA GLU A 42 -2.33 -11.13 18.00
C GLU A 42 -3.49 -11.94 17.41
N GLU A 43 -4.73 -11.55 17.66
CA GLU A 43 -5.91 -12.18 17.05
C GLU A 43 -5.83 -12.16 15.51
N VAL A 44 -5.54 -11.00 14.93
CA VAL A 44 -5.38 -10.84 13.48
C VAL A 44 -4.20 -11.65 12.93
N TYR A 45 -3.09 -11.74 13.67
CA TYR A 45 -1.95 -12.56 13.29
C TYR A 45 -2.29 -14.05 13.27
N LEU A 46 -3.08 -14.52 14.24
CA LEU A 46 -3.55 -15.90 14.32
C LEU A 46 -4.39 -16.31 13.12
N GLU A 47 -5.19 -15.39 12.52
CA GLU A 47 -5.97 -15.65 11.31
C GLU A 47 -5.07 -16.10 10.13
N SER A 48 -3.83 -15.61 10.09
CA SER A 48 -2.85 -15.94 9.03
C SER A 48 -2.02 -17.21 9.30
N MET A 49 -2.24 -17.88 10.44
CA MET A 49 -1.39 -18.98 10.91
C MET A 49 -2.05 -20.34 10.86
N SER A 50 -1.25 -21.35 10.49
CA SER A 50 -1.66 -22.75 10.68
C SER A 50 -1.45 -23.16 12.14
N GLN A 51 -2.51 -23.69 12.75
CA GLN A 51 -2.48 -24.18 14.13
C GLN A 51 -1.89 -25.59 14.25
N LYS A 52 -1.80 -26.35 13.14
CA LYS A 52 -1.53 -27.81 13.21
C LYS A 52 -0.16 -28.22 12.66
N THR A 53 0.48 -27.42 11.81
CA THR A 53 1.71 -27.83 11.11
C THR A 53 2.68 -26.66 10.97
N GLY A 54 3.99 -26.95 11.04
CA GLY A 54 5.07 -26.02 10.78
C GLY A 54 5.98 -25.75 11.98
N ARG A 55 7.08 -25.01 11.74
CA ARG A 55 8.00 -24.52 12.77
C ARG A 55 7.29 -23.49 13.66
N ALA A 56 7.69 -23.41 14.94
CA ALA A 56 7.21 -22.36 15.84
C ALA A 56 7.42 -20.97 15.23
N ALA A 57 6.36 -20.17 15.22
CA ALA A 57 6.42 -18.82 14.70
C ALA A 57 6.87 -17.84 15.79
N PHE A 58 7.44 -16.72 15.38
CA PHE A 58 7.70 -15.61 16.30
C PHE A 58 6.38 -15.08 16.89
N PRO A 59 6.39 -14.57 18.16
CA PRO A 59 5.25 -13.89 18.74
C PRO A 59 4.74 -12.77 17.84
N ALA A 60 3.42 -12.58 17.81
CA ALA A 60 2.77 -11.55 17.00
C ALA A 60 3.36 -10.15 17.28
N ARG A 61 3.63 -9.88 18.55
CA ARG A 61 4.19 -8.62 19.00
C ARG A 61 5.59 -8.36 18.46
N ILE A 62 6.45 -9.38 18.37
CA ILE A 62 7.76 -9.27 17.74
C ILE A 62 7.61 -9.06 16.23
N ALA A 63 6.77 -9.88 15.56
CA ALA A 63 6.61 -9.81 14.12
C ALA A 63 6.01 -8.48 13.66
N TYR A 64 4.91 -8.03 14.27
CA TYR A 64 4.29 -6.75 13.98
C TYR A 64 5.15 -5.57 14.43
N GLY A 65 5.68 -5.66 15.66
CA GLY A 65 6.49 -4.60 16.24
C GLY A 65 7.76 -4.31 15.42
N ALA A 66 8.42 -5.35 14.90
CA ALA A 66 9.61 -5.17 14.06
C ALA A 66 9.29 -4.43 12.75
N ILE A 67 8.24 -4.84 12.01
CA ILE A 67 7.84 -4.13 10.78
C ILE A 67 7.32 -2.72 11.06
N TYR A 68 6.72 -2.49 12.22
CA TYR A 68 6.32 -1.15 12.66
C TYR A 68 7.54 -0.26 13.01
N VAL A 69 8.53 -0.80 13.73
CA VAL A 69 9.78 -0.08 14.06
C VAL A 69 10.50 0.37 12.80
N LYS A 70 10.58 -0.50 11.79
CA LYS A 70 11.17 -0.17 10.50
C LYS A 70 10.56 1.09 9.89
N GLU A 71 9.24 1.16 9.80
CA GLU A 71 8.54 2.29 9.17
C GLU A 71 8.53 3.54 10.09
N GLN A 72 8.53 3.34 11.40
CA GLN A 72 8.56 4.43 12.38
C GLN A 72 9.90 5.18 12.37
N GLU A 73 11.01 4.47 12.16
CA GLU A 73 12.37 5.02 12.17
C GLU A 73 12.95 5.18 10.75
N ASP A 74 12.21 4.80 9.71
CA ASP A 74 12.63 4.87 8.30
C ASP A 74 13.95 4.10 8.04
N LEU A 75 13.98 2.83 8.46
CA LEU A 75 15.16 1.95 8.42
C LEU A 75 15.07 0.93 7.30
N THR A 76 16.21 0.34 6.92
CA THR A 76 16.27 -0.91 6.15
C THR A 76 15.96 -2.12 7.03
N ASP A 77 15.80 -3.31 6.44
CA ASP A 77 15.55 -4.54 7.21
C ASP A 77 16.75 -4.89 8.11
N GLU A 78 17.97 -4.67 7.63
CA GLU A 78 19.22 -4.88 8.36
C GLU A 78 19.35 -3.89 9.52
N GLU A 79 19.22 -2.60 9.25
CA GLU A 79 19.28 -1.54 10.26
C GLU A 79 18.19 -1.70 11.32
N THR A 80 17.02 -2.25 10.95
CA THR A 80 15.94 -2.53 11.92
C THR A 80 16.38 -3.59 12.92
N VAL A 81 17.03 -4.65 12.48
CA VAL A 81 17.53 -5.72 13.36
C VAL A 81 18.61 -5.17 14.30
N GLU A 82 19.52 -4.33 13.80
CA GLU A 82 20.54 -3.67 14.60
C GLU A 82 19.92 -2.71 15.63
N ALA A 83 19.00 -1.84 15.20
CA ALA A 83 18.31 -0.91 16.09
C ALA A 83 17.51 -1.61 17.21
N ILE A 84 16.93 -2.79 16.93
CA ILE A 84 16.27 -3.62 17.94
C ILE A 84 17.30 -4.16 18.93
N ALA A 85 18.46 -4.64 18.49
CA ALA A 85 19.50 -5.18 19.37
C ALA A 85 20.11 -4.11 20.28
N GLU A 86 20.26 -2.88 19.79
CA GLU A 86 20.91 -1.78 20.52
C GLU A 86 19.99 -1.02 21.48
N ASN A 87 18.65 -1.01 21.21
CA ASN A 87 17.74 -0.11 21.91
C ASN A 87 16.78 -0.83 22.87
N PRO A 88 16.99 -0.72 24.20
CA PRO A 88 16.15 -1.38 25.20
C PRO A 88 14.70 -0.90 25.19
N TYR A 89 14.42 0.34 24.75
CA TYR A 89 13.05 0.85 24.64
C TYR A 89 12.30 0.18 23.47
N ILE A 90 12.98 -0.09 22.36
CA ILE A 90 12.41 -0.85 21.25
C ILE A 90 12.16 -2.29 21.70
N GLN A 91 13.10 -2.90 22.43
CA GLN A 91 12.92 -4.25 22.96
C GLN A 91 11.72 -4.36 23.92
N TYR A 92 11.54 -3.37 24.79
CA TYR A 92 10.33 -3.27 25.63
C TYR A 92 9.05 -3.15 24.78
N PHE A 93 9.07 -2.32 23.73
CA PHE A 93 7.96 -2.19 22.79
C PHE A 93 7.61 -3.54 22.13
N LEU A 94 8.62 -4.33 21.78
CA LEU A 94 8.48 -5.68 21.25
C LEU A 94 8.06 -6.74 22.28
N GLY A 95 7.96 -6.38 23.56
CA GLY A 95 7.51 -7.29 24.62
C GLY A 95 8.60 -8.18 25.21
N LEU A 96 9.87 -7.84 25.02
CA LEU A 96 10.96 -8.54 25.72
C LEU A 96 10.91 -8.22 27.21
N LYS A 97 11.40 -9.15 28.02
CA LYS A 97 11.46 -9.03 29.48
C LYS A 97 12.79 -8.47 29.98
N GLU A 98 13.81 -8.56 29.16
CA GLU A 98 15.17 -8.16 29.47
C GLU A 98 15.87 -7.65 28.23
N PHE A 99 16.87 -6.83 28.43
CA PHE A 99 17.73 -6.35 27.36
C PHE A 99 18.62 -7.48 26.85
N ARG A 100 18.73 -7.59 25.52
CA ARG A 100 19.60 -8.50 24.79
C ARG A 100 20.34 -7.72 23.72
N ASP A 101 21.65 -7.84 23.70
CA ASP A 101 22.54 -7.22 22.73
C ASP A 101 22.76 -8.08 21.45
N GLU A 102 22.09 -9.23 21.36
CA GLU A 102 22.10 -10.08 20.19
C GLU A 102 20.87 -9.89 19.30
N PRO A 103 21.03 -10.02 17.97
CA PRO A 103 19.90 -9.97 17.04
C PRO A 103 18.82 -11.02 17.35
N LEU A 104 17.57 -10.61 17.49
CA LEU A 104 16.45 -11.53 17.78
C LEU A 104 16.14 -12.47 16.60
N PHE A 105 16.41 -12.04 15.39
CA PHE A 105 16.16 -12.76 14.14
C PHE A 105 17.02 -12.20 13.01
N ASN A 106 17.13 -12.96 11.93
CA ASN A 106 17.82 -12.50 10.72
C ASN A 106 16.94 -11.52 9.92
N ALA A 107 17.53 -10.50 9.29
CA ALA A 107 16.82 -9.49 8.49
C ALA A 107 15.89 -10.10 7.42
N SER A 108 16.24 -11.27 6.85
CA SER A 108 15.36 -11.99 5.91
C SER A 108 13.99 -12.37 6.48
N MET A 109 13.83 -12.41 7.82
CA MET A 109 12.55 -12.67 8.47
C MET A 109 11.56 -11.52 8.30
N MET A 110 12.03 -10.28 8.07
CA MET A 110 11.19 -9.11 7.86
C MET A 110 10.23 -9.29 6.67
N VAL A 111 10.69 -9.94 5.61
CA VAL A 111 9.85 -10.30 4.45
C VAL A 111 8.71 -11.24 4.87
N HIS A 112 9.02 -12.24 5.72
CA HIS A 112 8.01 -13.17 6.23
C HIS A 112 7.03 -12.49 7.17
N PHE A 113 7.49 -11.57 8.00
CA PHE A 113 6.61 -10.79 8.89
C PHE A 113 5.64 -9.93 8.06
N ARG A 114 6.12 -9.19 7.06
CA ARG A 114 5.25 -8.40 6.16
C ARG A 114 4.19 -9.26 5.46
N LYS A 115 4.53 -10.45 4.99
CA LYS A 115 3.57 -11.37 4.34
C LYS A 115 2.45 -11.85 5.27
N ARG A 116 2.67 -11.86 6.58
CA ARG A 116 1.68 -12.31 7.57
C ARG A 116 0.68 -11.21 7.95
N PHE A 117 0.96 -9.97 7.59
CA PHE A 117 0.07 -8.84 7.79
C PHE A 117 -0.34 -8.24 6.43
N PRO A 118 -1.25 -8.90 5.69
CA PRO A 118 -1.77 -8.34 4.44
C PRO A 118 -2.50 -7.03 4.70
N VAL A 119 -2.75 -6.26 3.63
CA VAL A 119 -3.34 -4.92 3.73
C VAL A 119 -4.68 -4.92 4.48
N GLU A 120 -5.49 -5.95 4.28
CA GLU A 120 -6.80 -6.13 4.92
C GLU A 120 -6.65 -6.29 6.44
N ALA A 121 -5.65 -7.06 6.88
CA ALA A 121 -5.32 -7.21 8.30
C ALA A 121 -4.84 -5.88 8.91
N LEU A 122 -3.97 -5.17 8.20
CA LEU A 122 -3.49 -3.86 8.63
C LEU A 122 -4.60 -2.81 8.63
N ALA A 123 -5.56 -2.87 7.71
CA ALA A 123 -6.71 -1.98 7.70
C ALA A 123 -7.57 -2.14 8.96
N LYS A 124 -7.81 -3.40 9.41
CA LYS A 124 -8.50 -3.69 10.67
C LYS A 124 -7.75 -3.13 11.88
N ILE A 125 -6.43 -3.36 11.95
CA ILE A 125 -5.58 -2.83 13.04
C ILE A 125 -5.59 -1.30 13.03
N ASN A 126 -5.46 -0.67 11.86
CA ASN A 126 -5.54 0.79 11.72
C ASN A 126 -6.89 1.34 12.20
N GLU A 127 -7.99 0.69 11.83
CA GLU A 127 -9.33 1.07 12.25
C GLU A 127 -9.47 1.04 13.77
N TYR A 128 -8.98 -0.03 14.42
CA TYR A 128 -8.96 -0.11 15.87
C TYR A 128 -8.12 1.00 16.52
N ILE A 129 -6.91 1.25 15.98
CA ILE A 129 -6.04 2.34 16.46
C ILE A 129 -6.76 3.70 16.36
N CYS A 130 -7.49 3.97 15.29
CA CYS A 130 -8.13 5.25 15.03
C CYS A 130 -9.45 5.42 15.81
N THR A 131 -10.26 4.37 15.92
CA THR A 131 -11.63 4.44 16.50
C THR A 131 -11.70 3.97 17.95
N GLY A 132 -10.76 3.12 18.37
CA GLY A 132 -10.81 2.41 19.67
C GLY A 132 -11.84 1.28 19.71
N LYS A 133 -12.39 0.86 18.55
CA LYS A 133 -13.41 -0.17 18.42
C LYS A 133 -12.92 -1.27 17.47
N ARG A 134 -13.32 -2.51 17.74
CA ARG A 134 -13.07 -3.64 16.85
C ARG A 134 -14.04 -3.59 15.67
N PRO A 135 -13.56 -3.75 14.42
CA PRO A 135 -14.43 -3.75 13.24
C PRO A 135 -15.54 -4.81 13.31
N GLU A 136 -15.27 -5.98 13.88
CA GLU A 136 -16.19 -7.11 14.00
C GLU A 136 -17.35 -6.86 14.96
N ASP A 137 -17.17 -5.99 15.96
CA ASP A 137 -18.22 -5.66 16.93
C ASP A 137 -19.35 -4.84 16.30
N GLU A 138 -19.05 -4.10 15.23
CA GLU A 138 -20.04 -3.31 14.50
C GLU A 138 -20.84 -4.18 13.52
N GLU A 139 -20.23 -5.18 12.88
CA GLU A 139 -20.92 -6.14 12.00
C GLU A 139 -21.94 -7.00 12.79
N ARG A 140 -21.65 -7.37 14.04
CA ARG A 140 -22.57 -8.10 14.91
C ARG A 140 -23.79 -7.29 15.33
N ASN A 141 -23.67 -5.97 15.44
CA ASN A 141 -24.77 -5.10 15.79
C ASN A 141 -25.75 -4.87 14.64
N ASP A 142 -25.30 -4.94 13.38
CA ASP A 142 -26.17 -4.86 12.21
C ASP A 142 -26.88 -6.20 11.89
N SER A 143 -26.34 -7.34 12.32
CA SER A 143 -26.90 -8.67 12.10
C SER A 143 -27.92 -9.13 13.16
N ASN A 144 -28.11 -8.39 14.24
CA ASN A 144 -29.12 -8.67 15.29
C ASN A 144 -30.49 -8.05 14.97
N GLU A 145 -31.03 -8.29 13.76
CA GLU A 145 -32.48 -8.31 13.58
C GLU A 145 -33.00 -9.70 14.02
N PRO A 146 -33.97 -9.77 14.97
CA PRO A 146 -34.49 -11.05 15.42
C PRO A 146 -35.17 -11.77 14.24
N PRO A 147 -34.97 -13.08 14.07
CA PRO A 147 -35.65 -13.84 13.05
C PRO A 147 -37.17 -13.81 13.34
N THR A 148 -37.93 -13.38 12.36
CA THR A 148 -39.39 -13.49 12.36
C THR A 148 -39.76 -14.97 12.30
N SER A 149 -39.96 -15.58 13.49
CA SER A 149 -40.60 -16.89 13.59
C SER A 149 -42.08 -16.72 13.26
N GLY A 150 -42.49 -17.40 12.20
CA GLY A 150 -43.88 -17.46 11.80
C GLY A 150 -44.75 -18.26 12.77
N GLY A 151 -46.01 -17.86 12.86
CA GLY A 151 -47.13 -18.71 13.20
C GLY A 151 -47.86 -18.39 14.51
N ALA A 152 -48.96 -17.63 14.47
CA ALA A 152 -50.25 -18.04 14.97
C ALA A 152 -51.31 -16.95 14.71
N VAL A 153 -52.45 -17.39 14.20
CA VAL A 153 -53.67 -16.63 13.92
C VAL A 153 -54.32 -16.14 15.19
N GLY A 154 -54.53 -14.82 15.30
CA GLY A 154 -55.33 -14.21 16.37
C GLY A 154 -55.92 -12.88 15.92
N LYS A 155 -57.25 -12.74 16.03
CA LYS A 155 -58.12 -11.67 15.54
C LYS A 155 -57.77 -10.26 16.07
N PRO A 156 -58.21 -9.19 15.35
CA PRO A 156 -57.67 -7.85 15.52
C PRO A 156 -58.27 -7.10 16.71
N ASN A 157 -57.45 -6.48 17.52
CA ASN A 157 -57.86 -5.43 18.44
C ASN A 157 -57.27 -4.10 17.99
N LYS A 158 -58.13 -3.15 17.67
CA LYS A 158 -57.79 -1.76 17.33
C LYS A 158 -57.28 -1.06 18.61
N ASN A 159 -56.05 -0.62 18.62
CA ASN A 159 -55.61 0.72 19.02
C ASN A 159 -54.13 0.73 19.35
N THR A 160 -53.48 1.83 18.92
CA THR A 160 -52.11 2.27 19.19
C THR A 160 -50.97 1.55 18.48
N SER A 161 -50.92 1.69 17.14
CA SER A 161 -49.67 1.61 16.39
C SER A 161 -48.84 2.89 16.62
N LYS A 162 -48.13 3.00 17.72
CA LYS A 162 -46.95 3.83 17.78
C LYS A 162 -45.84 3.10 16.98
N LYS A 163 -45.78 3.34 15.65
CA LYS A 163 -44.58 3.09 14.86
C LYS A 163 -43.43 3.77 15.60
N LYS A 164 -42.53 3.00 16.22
CA LYS A 164 -41.18 3.46 16.53
C LYS A 164 -40.51 3.78 15.17
N LEU A 165 -40.66 5.01 14.70
CA LEU A 165 -39.82 5.54 13.67
C LEU A 165 -38.37 5.35 14.15
N LYS A 166 -37.61 4.46 13.51
CA LYS A 166 -36.14 4.41 13.66
C LYS A 166 -35.69 5.86 13.50
N ARG A 167 -35.22 6.47 14.58
CA ARG A 167 -34.65 7.82 14.54
C ARG A 167 -33.49 7.72 13.58
N GLN A 168 -33.64 8.22 12.34
CA GLN A 168 -32.53 8.33 11.40
C GLN A 168 -31.41 9.05 12.14
N GLN A 169 -30.30 8.37 12.36
CA GLN A 169 -29.14 8.98 13.00
C GLN A 169 -28.71 10.17 12.11
N LYS A 170 -28.65 11.35 12.70
CA LYS A 170 -28.26 12.57 12.01
C LYS A 170 -26.82 12.41 11.48
N ASN A 171 -26.61 12.70 10.21
CA ASN A 171 -25.29 12.72 9.60
C ASN A 171 -24.31 13.58 10.42
N ARG A 172 -23.10 13.09 10.64
CA ARG A 172 -22.12 13.74 11.52
C ARG A 172 -20.70 13.59 10.97
N GLY A 173 -19.84 14.56 11.26
CA GLY A 173 -18.43 14.53 10.85
C GLY A 173 -18.21 14.95 9.40
N LYS A 174 -16.95 14.95 9.01
CA LYS A 174 -16.51 15.29 7.65
C LYS A 174 -15.60 14.15 7.15
N LEU A 175 -15.84 13.74 5.91
CA LEU A 175 -15.03 12.77 5.21
C LEU A 175 -14.23 13.50 4.13
N LEU A 176 -12.90 13.52 4.27
CA LEU A 176 -12.01 14.08 3.27
C LEU A 176 -11.45 12.93 2.44
N MET A 177 -11.34 13.09 1.12
CA MET A 177 -10.85 12.07 0.21
C MET A 177 -9.88 12.64 -0.81
N ASP A 178 -8.81 11.90 -1.09
CA ASP A 178 -7.84 12.21 -2.14
C ASP A 178 -7.11 10.94 -2.56
N ALA A 179 -6.42 11.00 -3.70
CA ALA A 179 -5.53 9.93 -4.15
C ALA A 179 -4.09 10.43 -4.29
N THR A 180 -3.17 9.61 -3.88
CA THR A 180 -1.74 9.86 -4.05
C THR A 180 -1.06 8.64 -4.69
N VAL A 181 0.19 8.80 -5.13
CA VAL A 181 1.03 7.69 -5.58
C VAL A 181 2.19 7.54 -4.63
N ALA A 182 2.43 6.32 -4.17
CA ALA A 182 3.63 5.92 -3.46
C ALA A 182 4.60 5.31 -4.49
N PRO A 183 5.69 6.00 -4.85
CA PRO A 183 6.65 5.53 -5.83
C PRO A 183 7.34 4.24 -5.38
N ALA A 184 7.63 3.35 -6.33
CA ALA A 184 8.41 2.15 -6.09
C ALA A 184 9.90 2.40 -6.36
N ASP A 185 10.77 1.69 -5.63
CA ASP A 185 12.22 1.72 -5.85
C ASP A 185 12.59 1.02 -7.18
N ILE A 186 12.44 1.77 -8.27
CA ILE A 186 12.89 1.36 -9.59
C ILE A 186 13.64 2.50 -10.30
N LYS A 187 14.67 2.16 -11.07
CA LYS A 187 15.24 3.11 -12.02
C LYS A 187 14.15 3.59 -12.96
N TYR A 188 14.14 4.90 -13.30
CA TYR A 188 13.21 5.44 -14.30
C TYR A 188 13.22 4.56 -15.57
N PRO A 189 12.09 3.93 -15.91
CA PRO A 189 12.06 2.93 -16.97
C PRO A 189 12.11 3.59 -18.35
N THR A 190 12.94 3.02 -19.22
CA THR A 190 12.97 3.32 -20.65
C THR A 190 12.77 2.04 -21.44
N ASP A 191 12.08 2.13 -22.60
CA ASP A 191 11.83 0.95 -23.44
C ASP A 191 13.13 0.26 -23.85
N ILE A 192 14.16 1.05 -24.15
CA ILE A 192 15.45 0.51 -24.57
C ILE A 192 16.20 -0.22 -23.45
N ASP A 193 16.13 0.28 -22.21
CA ASP A 193 16.72 -0.40 -21.04
C ASP A 193 15.99 -1.71 -20.73
N LEU A 194 14.65 -1.69 -20.83
CA LEU A 194 13.81 -2.86 -20.59
C LEU A 194 14.12 -3.98 -21.60
N LEU A 195 14.19 -3.63 -22.89
CA LEU A 195 14.54 -4.57 -23.97
C LEU A 195 15.97 -5.09 -23.81
N ASN A 196 16.94 -4.22 -23.50
CA ASN A 196 18.32 -4.65 -23.27
C ASN A 196 18.43 -5.64 -22.11
N LYS A 197 17.76 -5.38 -20.99
CA LYS A 197 17.75 -6.31 -19.84
C LYS A 197 17.07 -7.63 -20.18
N SER A 198 15.97 -7.60 -20.94
CA SER A 198 15.32 -8.81 -21.44
C SER A 198 16.28 -9.67 -22.25
N ARG A 199 17.01 -9.05 -23.17
CA ARG A 199 18.05 -9.70 -23.96
C ARG A 199 19.17 -10.30 -23.10
N GLU A 200 19.70 -9.54 -22.14
CA GLU A 200 20.76 -9.99 -21.24
C GLU A 200 20.35 -11.21 -20.40
N HIS A 201 19.10 -11.31 -19.97
CA HIS A 201 18.59 -12.49 -19.26
C HIS A 201 18.44 -13.71 -20.18
N LEU A 202 18.00 -13.52 -21.43
CA LEU A 202 17.99 -14.60 -22.43
C LEU A 202 19.43 -15.09 -22.72
N GLU A 203 20.40 -14.17 -22.85
CA GLU A 203 21.82 -14.53 -23.01
C GLU A 203 22.34 -15.34 -21.84
N THR A 204 21.97 -14.97 -20.62
CA THR A 204 22.34 -15.72 -19.40
C THR A 204 21.76 -17.14 -19.43
N ALA A 205 20.50 -17.31 -19.81
CA ALA A 205 19.87 -18.61 -19.96
C ALA A 205 20.56 -19.46 -21.04
N ILE A 206 20.86 -18.87 -22.20
CA ILE A 206 21.61 -19.51 -23.29
C ILE A 206 22.99 -19.98 -22.81
N ASP A 207 23.69 -19.14 -22.02
CA ASP A 207 25.02 -19.48 -21.51
C ASP A 207 24.98 -20.62 -20.48
N ILE A 208 23.92 -20.74 -19.68
CA ILE A 208 23.69 -21.86 -18.75
C ILE A 208 23.49 -23.15 -19.55
N LEU A 209 22.55 -23.18 -20.49
CA LEU A 209 22.27 -24.38 -21.27
C LEU A 209 23.43 -24.80 -22.16
N TRP A 210 24.16 -23.84 -22.72
CA TRP A 210 25.33 -24.12 -23.56
C TRP A 210 26.40 -24.95 -22.80
N LYS A 211 26.56 -24.74 -21.52
CA LYS A 211 27.53 -25.50 -20.68
C LYS A 211 27.13 -26.95 -20.52
N GLU A 212 25.87 -27.28 -20.58
CA GLU A 212 25.32 -28.65 -20.42
C GLU A 212 25.32 -29.43 -21.74
N LEU A 213 25.45 -28.73 -22.90
CA LEU A 213 25.47 -29.39 -24.20
C LEU A 213 26.82 -29.98 -24.51
N PRO A 214 26.91 -31.14 -25.20
CA PRO A 214 28.17 -31.71 -25.64
C PRO A 214 28.91 -30.75 -26.59
N HIS A 215 30.13 -30.38 -26.25
CA HIS A 215 30.93 -29.33 -26.92
C HIS A 215 31.49 -29.67 -28.30
N ASN A 216 30.83 -30.51 -29.11
CA ASN A 216 31.24 -30.84 -30.46
C ASN A 216 30.80 -29.81 -31.53
N GLY A 217 30.19 -28.71 -31.12
CA GLY A 217 29.64 -27.70 -32.02
C GLY A 217 30.06 -26.25 -31.70
N HIS A 218 29.93 -25.39 -32.68
CA HIS A 218 30.03 -23.94 -32.45
C HIS A 218 28.75 -23.41 -31.84
N LYS A 219 28.90 -22.52 -30.85
CA LYS A 219 27.74 -21.76 -30.32
C LYS A 219 26.98 -21.12 -31.49
N LEU A 220 25.67 -21.28 -31.54
CA LEU A 220 24.83 -20.71 -32.60
C LEU A 220 25.12 -19.20 -32.81
N PRO A 221 25.00 -18.67 -34.05
CA PRO A 221 25.49 -17.35 -34.42
C PRO A 221 24.61 -16.20 -33.88
N TYR A 222 24.45 -16.14 -32.59
CA TYR A 222 23.93 -14.98 -31.90
C TYR A 222 25.08 -14.13 -31.39
N SER A 223 25.09 -12.86 -31.73
CA SER A 223 26.20 -11.97 -31.34
C SER A 223 25.80 -11.01 -30.22
N ALA A 224 25.94 -11.44 -28.96
CA ALA A 224 25.75 -10.63 -27.77
C ALA A 224 26.58 -9.32 -27.82
N LYS A 225 27.79 -9.38 -28.37
CA LYS A 225 28.68 -8.19 -28.53
C LYS A 225 28.06 -7.14 -29.47
N LYS A 226 27.48 -7.56 -30.60
CA LYS A 226 26.82 -6.63 -31.56
C LYS A 226 25.56 -6.05 -30.94
N ALA A 227 24.72 -6.85 -30.29
CA ALA A 227 23.50 -6.43 -29.62
C ALA A 227 23.78 -5.39 -28.51
N ARG A 228 24.81 -5.64 -27.68
CA ARG A 228 25.27 -4.70 -26.65
C ARG A 228 25.81 -3.40 -27.26
N LYS A 229 26.57 -3.47 -28.37
CA LYS A 229 27.08 -2.28 -29.07
C LYS A 229 25.94 -1.41 -29.58
N SER A 230 24.91 -2.02 -30.17
CA SER A 230 23.67 -1.33 -30.60
C SER A 230 22.98 -0.59 -29.46
N TYR A 231 22.75 -1.26 -28.33
CA TYR A 231 22.21 -0.63 -27.15
C TYR A 231 23.06 0.57 -26.67
N LEU A 232 24.36 0.36 -26.51
CA LEU A 232 25.29 1.40 -26.04
C LEU A 232 25.37 2.62 -26.97
N ALA A 233 25.15 2.45 -28.27
CA ALA A 233 25.13 3.54 -29.23
C ALA A 233 24.05 4.58 -28.93
N LEU A 234 22.87 4.13 -28.44
CA LEU A 234 21.82 5.04 -27.99
C LEU A 234 22.07 5.48 -26.54
N ALA A 235 22.36 4.54 -25.62
CA ALA A 235 22.49 4.83 -24.20
C ALA A 235 23.57 5.86 -23.86
N LYS A 236 24.69 5.88 -24.64
CA LYS A 236 25.78 6.87 -24.52
C LYS A 236 25.54 8.15 -25.33
N SER A 237 24.47 8.21 -26.11
CA SER A 237 24.20 9.40 -26.94
C SER A 237 23.73 10.57 -26.06
N LYS A 238 24.38 11.74 -26.22
CA LYS A 238 23.98 12.97 -25.51
C LYS A 238 22.57 13.46 -25.89
N ARG A 239 22.12 13.13 -27.11
CA ARG A 239 20.83 13.58 -27.63
C ARG A 239 20.04 12.38 -28.20
N TRP A 240 18.92 12.07 -27.58
CA TRP A 240 17.99 11.08 -28.07
C TRP A 240 16.99 11.72 -29.04
N THR A 241 17.04 11.30 -30.30
CA THR A 241 16.02 11.70 -31.28
C THR A 241 15.05 10.55 -31.49
N LYS A 242 13.83 10.87 -31.92
CA LYS A 242 12.80 9.88 -32.20
C LYS A 242 13.27 8.79 -33.18
N ALA A 243 14.02 9.20 -34.23
CA ALA A 243 14.56 8.26 -35.20
C ALA A 243 15.62 7.31 -34.61
N LYS A 244 16.55 7.85 -33.75
CA LYS A 244 17.57 7.02 -33.08
C LYS A 244 16.92 6.03 -32.11
N CYS A 245 15.94 6.48 -31.33
CA CYS A 245 15.20 5.61 -30.41
C CYS A 245 14.46 4.49 -31.15
N ARG A 246 13.73 4.84 -32.20
CA ARG A 246 13.01 3.85 -33.02
C ARG A 246 13.94 2.81 -33.64
N LYS A 247 15.09 3.23 -34.18
CA LYS A 247 16.13 2.33 -34.72
C LYS A 247 16.64 1.38 -33.62
N ALA A 248 17.02 1.90 -32.46
CA ALA A 248 17.58 1.10 -31.39
C ALA A 248 16.55 0.10 -30.83
N ILE A 249 15.27 0.49 -30.68
CA ILE A 249 14.20 -0.40 -30.27
C ILE A 249 14.03 -1.55 -31.28
N SER A 250 13.98 -1.23 -32.59
CA SER A 250 13.88 -2.25 -33.64
C SER A 250 15.05 -3.25 -33.59
N GLU A 251 16.27 -2.77 -33.44
CA GLU A 251 17.46 -3.62 -33.32
C GLU A 251 17.40 -4.52 -32.06
N GLN A 252 16.98 -3.99 -30.89
CA GLN A 252 16.85 -4.81 -29.68
C GLN A 252 15.72 -5.83 -29.78
N LEU A 253 14.57 -5.49 -30.37
CA LEU A 253 13.50 -6.44 -30.63
C LEU A 253 13.99 -7.61 -31.50
N HIS A 254 14.73 -7.31 -32.58
CA HIS A 254 15.33 -8.33 -33.44
C HIS A 254 16.32 -9.23 -32.67
N TYR A 255 17.18 -8.66 -31.81
CA TYR A 255 18.12 -9.45 -31.02
C TYR A 255 17.42 -10.33 -29.98
N ILE A 256 16.32 -9.86 -29.37
CA ILE A 256 15.50 -10.68 -28.46
C ILE A 256 14.88 -11.87 -29.20
N GLU A 257 14.38 -11.65 -30.42
CA GLU A 257 13.80 -12.70 -31.27
C GLU A 257 14.82 -13.79 -31.60
N LEU A 258 16.04 -13.39 -32.01
CA LEU A 258 17.14 -14.30 -32.29
C LEU A 258 17.57 -15.07 -31.02
N ALA A 259 17.69 -14.38 -29.88
CA ALA A 259 18.07 -15.01 -28.62
C ALA A 259 16.99 -16.01 -28.16
N THR A 260 15.70 -15.66 -28.28
CA THR A 260 14.60 -16.55 -27.93
C THR A 260 14.58 -17.79 -28.83
N ALA A 261 14.80 -17.64 -30.14
CA ALA A 261 14.87 -18.77 -31.05
C ALA A 261 16.07 -19.69 -30.76
N GLN A 262 17.21 -19.13 -30.36
CA GLN A 262 18.36 -19.92 -29.97
C GLN A 262 18.12 -20.64 -28.63
N LEU A 263 17.53 -19.95 -27.64
CA LEU A 263 17.21 -20.52 -26.33
C LEU A 263 16.29 -21.76 -26.51
N LYS A 264 15.21 -21.63 -27.25
CA LYS A 264 14.28 -22.74 -27.54
C LYS A 264 14.98 -23.97 -28.13
N LYS A 265 15.91 -23.76 -29.09
CA LYS A 265 16.69 -24.87 -29.66
C LYS A 265 17.56 -25.58 -28.61
N TYR A 266 18.05 -24.88 -27.61
CA TYR A 266 18.85 -25.48 -26.54
C TYR A 266 17.97 -26.16 -25.50
N GLU A 267 16.80 -25.58 -25.18
CA GLU A 267 15.79 -26.18 -24.30
C GLU A 267 15.29 -27.53 -24.81
N GLU A 268 15.11 -27.65 -26.14
CA GLU A 268 14.73 -28.91 -26.81
C GLU A 268 15.81 -30.01 -26.66
N GLN A 269 17.07 -29.62 -26.47
CA GLN A 269 18.20 -30.54 -26.37
C GLN A 269 18.58 -30.89 -24.91
N VAL A 270 18.16 -30.09 -23.95
CA VAL A 270 18.48 -30.24 -22.52
C VAL A 270 17.19 -30.59 -21.75
N PRO A 271 16.94 -31.86 -21.44
CA PRO A 271 15.82 -32.25 -20.59
C PRO A 271 15.90 -31.54 -19.21
N LEU A 272 14.77 -31.22 -18.64
CA LEU A 272 14.68 -30.57 -17.31
C LEU A 272 15.46 -29.23 -17.21
N HIS A 273 15.59 -28.50 -18.32
CA HIS A 273 16.32 -27.21 -18.38
C HIS A 273 15.83 -26.20 -17.34
N ASP A 274 14.55 -26.22 -16.97
CA ASP A 274 13.99 -25.33 -15.95
C ASP A 274 14.66 -25.51 -14.57
N GLU A 275 15.13 -26.70 -14.23
CA GLU A 275 15.80 -26.95 -12.96
C GLU A 275 17.21 -26.34 -12.90
N LEU A 276 17.83 -26.15 -14.07
CA LEU A 276 19.16 -25.53 -14.19
C LEU A 276 19.13 -24.01 -14.00
N TYR A 277 17.98 -23.39 -14.23
CA TYR A 277 17.87 -21.95 -14.06
C TYR A 277 17.70 -21.58 -12.59
N PRO A 278 18.48 -20.64 -12.07
CA PRO A 278 18.20 -20.04 -10.77
C PRO A 278 16.78 -19.45 -10.73
N ARG A 279 16.11 -19.53 -9.60
CA ARG A 279 14.73 -19.03 -9.44
C ARG A 279 14.55 -17.62 -9.97
N TRP A 280 15.48 -16.73 -9.65
CA TRP A 280 15.42 -15.33 -10.12
C TRP A 280 15.44 -15.21 -11.64
N LEU A 281 16.12 -16.11 -12.36
CA LEU A 281 16.16 -16.11 -13.82
C LEU A 281 14.86 -16.64 -14.41
N ARG A 282 14.32 -17.75 -13.88
CA ARG A 282 13.02 -18.30 -14.28
C ARG A 282 11.91 -17.28 -14.18
N ASP A 283 11.84 -16.58 -13.03
CA ASP A 283 10.83 -15.55 -12.82
C ASP A 283 10.88 -14.44 -13.90
N ARG A 284 12.10 -14.10 -14.39
CA ARG A 284 12.27 -13.09 -15.45
C ARG A 284 12.02 -13.64 -16.84
N LEU A 285 12.45 -14.87 -17.11
CA LEU A 285 12.18 -15.53 -18.39
C LEU A 285 10.67 -15.66 -18.66
N ASN A 286 9.86 -15.88 -17.63
CA ASN A 286 8.41 -15.92 -17.72
C ASN A 286 7.79 -14.55 -18.12
N VAL A 287 8.42 -13.44 -17.78
CA VAL A 287 7.92 -12.08 -18.06
C VAL A 287 8.37 -11.58 -19.45
N ILE A 288 9.53 -12.01 -19.94
CA ILE A 288 10.12 -11.52 -21.18
C ILE A 288 9.20 -11.67 -22.40
N PRO A 289 8.49 -12.77 -22.63
CA PRO A 289 7.58 -12.90 -23.79
C PRO A 289 6.48 -11.83 -23.79
N VAL A 290 5.91 -11.51 -22.63
CA VAL A 290 4.88 -10.47 -22.49
C VAL A 290 5.48 -9.10 -22.80
N VAL A 291 6.64 -8.78 -22.21
CA VAL A 291 7.36 -7.53 -22.48
C VAL A 291 7.70 -7.39 -23.95
N TYR A 292 8.18 -8.46 -24.59
CA TYR A 292 8.49 -8.44 -26.02
C TYR A 292 7.25 -8.15 -26.86
N ALA A 293 6.12 -8.81 -26.58
CA ALA A 293 4.85 -8.60 -27.30
C ALA A 293 4.37 -7.14 -27.15
N GLN A 294 4.36 -6.60 -25.93
CA GLN A 294 3.96 -5.22 -25.67
C GLN A 294 4.86 -4.20 -26.36
N GLN A 295 6.18 -4.41 -26.33
CA GLN A 295 7.15 -3.51 -26.95
C GLN A 295 7.07 -3.57 -28.50
N LYS A 296 6.80 -4.75 -29.04
CA LYS A 296 6.57 -4.95 -30.49
C LYS A 296 5.30 -4.24 -30.95
N GLU A 297 4.20 -4.41 -30.24
CA GLU A 297 2.93 -3.73 -30.50
C GLU A 297 3.09 -2.20 -30.50
N MET A 298 3.73 -1.65 -29.46
CA MET A 298 3.98 -0.21 -29.36
C MET A 298 4.90 0.29 -30.47
N TYR A 299 5.90 -0.51 -30.88
CA TYR A 299 6.78 -0.18 -32.00
C TYR A 299 6.04 -0.17 -33.34
N GLU A 300 5.20 -1.14 -33.62
CA GLU A 300 4.41 -1.28 -34.85
C GLU A 300 3.32 -0.21 -34.95
N SER A 301 2.60 0.03 -33.87
CA SER A 301 1.56 1.07 -33.81
C SER A 301 2.10 2.50 -33.74
N GLY A 302 3.39 2.67 -33.42
CA GLY A 302 4.02 3.99 -33.25
C GLY A 302 3.57 4.73 -32.01
N THR A 303 2.96 4.04 -31.04
CA THR A 303 2.49 4.56 -29.76
C THR A 303 3.48 4.23 -28.64
N HIS A 304 3.30 4.84 -27.47
CA HIS A 304 3.99 4.49 -26.23
C HIS A 304 3.02 3.97 -25.17
N GLN A 305 1.85 3.48 -25.60
CA GLN A 305 0.78 3.01 -24.74
C GLN A 305 0.34 1.62 -25.16
N CYS A 306 0.24 0.73 -24.22
CA CYS A 306 -0.43 -0.58 -24.33
C CYS A 306 -1.10 -0.90 -22.99
N ASP A 307 -2.05 -1.81 -23.03
CA ASP A 307 -2.75 -2.26 -21.84
C ASP A 307 -1.77 -3.02 -20.92
N ASP A 308 -1.94 -2.85 -19.62
CA ASP A 308 -1.14 -3.50 -18.59
C ASP A 308 0.38 -3.44 -18.81
N ARG A 309 0.87 -2.31 -19.34
CA ARG A 309 2.28 -2.12 -19.71
C ARG A 309 3.23 -2.43 -18.58
N ILE A 310 4.09 -3.43 -18.78
CA ILE A 310 5.18 -3.79 -17.88
C ILE A 310 6.35 -2.83 -18.09
N VAL A 311 6.87 -2.28 -17.00
CA VAL A 311 7.98 -1.31 -17.01
C VAL A 311 9.23 -1.82 -16.30
N SER A 312 9.13 -2.94 -15.59
CA SER A 312 10.25 -3.57 -14.88
C SER A 312 10.16 -5.10 -14.95
N LEU A 313 11.26 -5.76 -15.30
CA LEU A 313 11.37 -7.23 -15.22
C LEU A 313 11.49 -7.73 -13.78
N TYR A 314 11.98 -6.89 -12.88
CA TYR A 314 12.20 -7.22 -11.48
C TYR A 314 10.93 -7.08 -10.65
N GLN A 315 10.07 -6.15 -11.04
CA GLN A 315 8.80 -5.83 -10.40
C GLN A 315 7.72 -5.70 -11.49
N PRO A 316 7.28 -6.84 -12.08
CA PRO A 316 6.39 -6.84 -13.25
C PRO A 316 4.97 -6.37 -12.95
N HIS A 317 4.60 -6.19 -11.68
CA HIS A 317 3.33 -5.65 -11.23
C HIS A 317 3.26 -4.11 -11.35
N ILE A 318 4.41 -3.40 -11.41
CA ILE A 318 4.42 -1.94 -11.51
C ILE A 318 3.90 -1.48 -12.88
N ARG A 319 3.06 -0.45 -12.85
CA ARG A 319 2.48 0.18 -14.03
C ARG A 319 2.78 1.68 -14.08
N PRO A 320 2.80 2.29 -15.28
CA PRO A 320 2.88 3.74 -15.39
C PRO A 320 1.56 4.38 -14.96
N ILE A 321 1.62 5.30 -13.99
CA ILE A 321 0.47 6.05 -13.49
C ILE A 321 0.61 7.49 -14.01
N ASN A 322 -0.23 7.86 -14.98
CA ASN A 322 -0.23 9.20 -15.52
C ASN A 322 -1.09 10.13 -14.65
N ARG A 323 -0.47 11.14 -14.04
CA ARG A 323 -1.13 12.16 -13.21
C ARG A 323 -1.19 13.53 -13.87
N GLY A 324 -0.60 13.70 -15.03
CA GLY A 324 -0.58 14.97 -15.75
C GLY A 324 0.18 16.12 -15.06
N LYS A 325 0.86 15.86 -13.94
CA LYS A 325 1.66 16.87 -13.21
C LYS A 325 3.00 17.12 -13.92
N ARG A 326 3.37 18.38 -14.12
CA ARG A 326 4.70 18.74 -14.63
C ARG A 326 5.70 18.89 -13.47
N PRO A 327 7.00 18.57 -13.63
CA PRO A 327 7.69 18.18 -14.88
C PRO A 327 7.50 16.70 -15.26
N ASN A 328 7.20 15.79 -14.30
CA ASN A 328 7.07 14.36 -14.53
C ASN A 328 5.58 13.95 -14.52
N PRO A 329 4.95 13.80 -15.69
CA PRO A 329 3.53 13.47 -15.78
C PRO A 329 3.23 12.02 -15.40
N THR A 330 4.23 11.12 -15.42
CA THR A 330 4.11 9.69 -15.13
C THR A 330 4.88 9.32 -13.88
N GLU A 331 4.23 8.70 -12.93
CA GLU A 331 4.80 8.11 -11.72
C GLU A 331 4.73 6.58 -11.83
N PHE A 332 5.66 5.87 -11.17
CA PHE A 332 5.76 4.41 -11.19
C PHE A 332 5.69 3.91 -9.75
N GLY A 333 4.59 3.28 -9.37
CA GLY A 333 4.36 2.86 -7.99
C GLY A 333 2.91 2.47 -7.75
N GLN A 334 2.50 2.52 -6.48
CA GLN A 334 1.13 2.23 -6.07
C GLN A 334 0.29 3.51 -6.06
N LYS A 335 -0.88 3.47 -6.68
CA LYS A 335 -1.91 4.49 -6.49
C LYS A 335 -2.72 4.15 -5.26
N LEU A 336 -2.75 5.06 -4.30
CA LEU A 336 -3.43 4.92 -3.03
C LEU A 336 -4.63 5.87 -3.00
N HIS A 337 -5.82 5.35 -2.71
CA HIS A 337 -7.00 6.15 -2.38
C HIS A 337 -7.08 6.25 -0.87
N LEU A 338 -7.03 7.45 -0.35
CA LEU A 338 -6.97 7.75 1.08
C LEU A 338 -8.21 8.53 1.51
N SER A 339 -8.68 8.22 2.70
CA SER A 339 -9.67 9.05 3.39
C SER A 339 -9.11 9.58 4.70
N VAL A 340 -9.58 10.78 5.11
CA VAL A 340 -9.17 11.41 6.37
C VAL A 340 -10.42 11.78 7.15
N VAL A 341 -10.47 11.33 8.41
CA VAL A 341 -11.55 11.63 9.36
C VAL A 341 -10.91 12.02 10.69
N ASP A 342 -11.25 13.20 11.19
CA ASP A 342 -10.74 13.74 12.47
C ASP A 342 -9.21 13.69 12.59
N GLY A 343 -8.51 13.84 11.45
CA GLY A 343 -7.05 13.81 11.37
C GLY A 343 -6.44 12.41 11.25
N TYR A 344 -7.21 11.34 11.31
CA TYR A 344 -6.76 9.98 11.04
C TYR A 344 -6.91 9.64 9.56
N THR A 345 -5.93 8.93 9.01
CA THR A 345 -5.88 8.52 7.60
C THR A 345 -6.21 7.04 7.46
N TYR A 346 -7.07 6.71 6.51
CA TYR A 346 -7.45 5.34 6.16
C TYR A 346 -7.06 5.05 4.72
N LEU A 347 -6.47 3.87 4.49
CA LEU A 347 -6.21 3.35 3.15
C LEU A 347 -7.47 2.63 2.67
N GLU A 348 -8.21 3.27 1.75
CA GLU A 348 -9.46 2.74 1.23
C GLU A 348 -9.23 1.79 0.03
N ARG A 349 -8.22 2.09 -0.78
CA ARG A 349 -7.84 1.26 -1.93
C ARG A 349 -6.38 1.45 -2.29
N THR A 350 -5.73 0.36 -2.74
CA THR A 350 -4.40 0.40 -3.37
C THR A 350 -4.43 -0.33 -4.71
N SER A 351 -3.69 0.16 -5.70
CA SER A 351 -3.59 -0.47 -7.02
C SER A 351 -2.28 -0.07 -7.70
N TRP A 352 -1.70 -1.00 -8.43
CA TRP A 352 -0.59 -0.71 -9.33
C TRP A 352 -1.05 -0.06 -10.64
N SER A 353 -2.27 -0.35 -11.08
CA SER A 353 -2.87 0.27 -12.24
C SER A 353 -3.56 1.59 -11.89
N ASN A 354 -3.54 2.52 -12.83
CA ASN A 354 -4.27 3.77 -12.65
C ASN A 354 -5.78 3.49 -12.62
N PHE A 355 -6.48 4.08 -11.67
CA PHE A 355 -7.94 4.01 -11.56
C PHE A 355 -8.53 5.40 -11.40
N ASN A 356 -9.80 5.55 -11.73
CA ASN A 356 -10.53 6.79 -11.49
C ASN A 356 -11.03 6.78 -10.04
N GLU A 357 -10.40 7.58 -9.18
CA GLU A 357 -10.76 7.70 -7.75
C GLU A 357 -12.19 8.20 -7.52
N GLY A 358 -12.76 8.92 -8.47
CA GLY A 358 -14.15 9.37 -8.40
C GLY A 358 -15.17 8.22 -8.30
N ASN A 359 -14.80 7.01 -8.72
CA ASN A 359 -15.65 5.83 -8.59
C ASN A 359 -15.71 5.27 -7.17
N ASP A 360 -14.72 5.59 -6.34
CA ASP A 360 -14.57 5.03 -5.00
C ASP A 360 -15.32 5.85 -3.92
N LEU A 361 -15.99 6.97 -4.28
CA LEU A 361 -16.70 7.81 -3.32
C LEU A 361 -17.79 7.03 -2.56
N ILE A 362 -18.59 6.24 -3.26
CA ILE A 362 -19.72 5.53 -2.67
C ILE A 362 -19.20 4.47 -1.69
N SER A 363 -18.27 3.63 -2.11
CA SER A 363 -17.70 2.58 -1.25
C SER A 363 -17.01 3.17 -0.01
N THR A 364 -16.24 4.24 -0.17
CA THR A 364 -15.60 4.94 0.95
C THR A 364 -16.62 5.56 1.92
N THR A 365 -17.74 6.08 1.39
CA THR A 365 -18.82 6.62 2.22
C THR A 365 -19.56 5.53 2.99
N GLU A 366 -19.78 4.36 2.40
CA GLU A 366 -20.35 3.20 3.11
C GLU A 366 -19.38 2.68 4.17
N ASN A 367 -18.08 2.63 3.89
CA ASN A 367 -17.06 2.33 4.88
C ASN A 367 -17.06 3.31 6.06
N TYR A 368 -17.26 4.61 5.78
CA TYR A 368 -17.43 5.61 6.84
C TYR A 368 -18.65 5.29 7.71
N LYS A 369 -19.81 4.99 7.09
CA LYS A 369 -21.01 4.62 7.83
C LYS A 369 -20.78 3.37 8.67
N ARG A 370 -20.13 2.35 8.15
CA ARG A 370 -19.77 1.13 8.90
C ARG A 370 -18.91 1.47 10.12
N LYS A 371 -17.86 2.29 9.93
CA LYS A 371 -16.91 2.67 11.01
C LYS A 371 -17.52 3.56 12.08
N PHE A 372 -18.46 4.44 11.74
CA PHE A 372 -18.97 5.49 12.64
C PHE A 372 -20.47 5.39 12.93
N GLY A 373 -21.17 4.42 12.38
CA GLY A 373 -22.60 4.16 12.58
C GLY A 373 -23.52 5.20 11.93
N CYS A 374 -23.01 6.21 11.23
CA CYS A 374 -23.78 7.25 10.55
C CYS A 374 -23.06 7.73 9.29
N TYR A 375 -23.79 8.34 8.36
CA TYR A 375 -23.16 9.00 7.21
C TYR A 375 -22.44 10.29 7.63
N PRO A 376 -21.40 10.73 6.85
CA PRO A 376 -20.78 12.02 7.07
C PRO A 376 -21.74 13.15 6.76
N ALA A 377 -21.67 14.24 7.50
CA ALA A 377 -22.46 15.45 7.19
C ALA A 377 -21.94 16.15 5.91
N ALA A 378 -20.65 16.01 5.65
CA ALA A 378 -20.04 16.57 4.43
C ALA A 378 -18.90 15.67 3.92
N ILE A 379 -18.78 15.60 2.60
CA ILE A 379 -17.65 15.01 1.88
C ILE A 379 -16.87 16.14 1.22
N LEU A 380 -15.56 16.23 1.54
CA LEU A 380 -14.64 17.20 0.97
C LEU A 380 -13.66 16.46 0.04
N ALA A 381 -13.87 16.61 -1.25
CA ALA A 381 -13.12 15.88 -2.27
C ALA A 381 -12.85 16.77 -3.48
N ASP A 382 -11.90 16.36 -4.33
CA ASP A 382 -11.55 17.08 -5.54
C ASP A 382 -12.66 16.98 -6.61
N ARG A 383 -12.51 17.77 -7.66
CA ARG A 383 -13.51 17.88 -8.75
C ARG A 383 -13.78 16.53 -9.44
N ILE A 384 -12.81 15.63 -9.47
CA ILE A 384 -12.95 14.30 -10.08
C ILE A 384 -14.04 13.44 -9.42
N TYR A 385 -14.30 13.66 -8.12
CA TYR A 385 -15.35 12.96 -7.37
C TYR A 385 -16.76 13.50 -7.62
N GLN A 386 -16.90 14.66 -8.28
CA GLN A 386 -18.18 15.37 -8.46
C GLN A 386 -18.98 14.87 -9.67
N THR A 387 -19.02 13.55 -9.89
CA THR A 387 -19.83 12.93 -10.95
C THR A 387 -21.33 13.06 -10.67
N ARG A 388 -22.18 12.95 -11.70
CA ARG A 388 -23.65 12.97 -11.53
C ARG A 388 -24.11 11.85 -10.57
N LYS A 389 -23.52 10.66 -10.69
CA LYS A 389 -23.80 9.49 -9.84
C LYS A 389 -23.52 9.81 -8.38
N ASN A 390 -22.34 10.32 -8.07
CA ASN A 390 -21.91 10.64 -6.71
C ASN A 390 -22.76 11.75 -6.09
N ARG A 391 -23.12 12.77 -6.86
CA ARG A 391 -24.01 13.84 -6.39
C ARG A 391 -25.41 13.33 -6.06
N SER A 392 -26.00 12.48 -6.92
CA SER A 392 -27.29 11.84 -6.65
C SER A 392 -27.25 11.02 -5.38
N TYR A 393 -26.22 10.18 -5.21
CA TYR A 393 -26.01 9.40 -4.00
C TYR A 393 -25.91 10.29 -2.74
N CYS A 394 -25.08 11.33 -2.77
CA CYS A 394 -24.93 12.26 -1.64
C CYS A 394 -26.27 12.95 -1.30
N THR A 395 -27.03 13.38 -2.31
CA THR A 395 -28.34 14.00 -2.11
C THR A 395 -29.34 13.03 -1.46
N GLN A 396 -29.39 11.77 -1.91
CA GLN A 396 -30.28 10.74 -1.35
C GLN A 396 -29.99 10.47 0.13
N HIS A 397 -28.73 10.55 0.54
CA HIS A 397 -28.31 10.32 1.92
C HIS A 397 -28.17 11.60 2.76
N GLY A 398 -28.58 12.76 2.23
CA GLY A 398 -28.48 14.03 2.94
C GLY A 398 -27.05 14.48 3.23
N ILE A 399 -26.09 14.06 2.41
CA ILE A 399 -24.66 14.35 2.53
C ILE A 399 -24.32 15.57 1.67
N ARG A 400 -23.65 16.56 2.25
CA ARG A 400 -23.16 17.70 1.49
C ARG A 400 -21.85 17.35 0.79
N LEU A 401 -21.85 17.33 -0.54
CA LEU A 401 -20.63 17.18 -1.33
C LEU A 401 -20.02 18.55 -1.63
N SER A 402 -18.71 18.73 -1.35
CA SER A 402 -17.98 19.98 -1.63
C SER A 402 -17.95 20.34 -3.11
N GLY A 403 -17.77 21.62 -3.39
CA GLY A 403 -17.59 22.15 -4.74
C GLY A 403 -18.85 22.79 -5.34
N PRO A 404 -18.72 23.38 -6.56
CA PRO A 404 -19.80 24.15 -7.17
C PRO A 404 -20.96 23.24 -7.60
N PRO A 405 -22.21 23.74 -7.58
CA PRO A 405 -23.36 23.03 -8.12
C PRO A 405 -23.21 22.78 -9.63
N LEU A 406 -23.95 21.80 -10.15
CA LEU A 406 -23.99 21.52 -11.58
C LEU A 406 -24.82 22.61 -12.33
N GLY A 407 -24.39 22.87 -13.55
CA GLY A 407 -25.10 23.76 -14.48
C GLY A 407 -24.47 25.14 -14.64
N ARG A 408 -24.98 25.91 -15.59
CA ARG A 408 -24.57 27.29 -15.84
C ARG A 408 -25.17 28.18 -14.75
N ARG A 409 -24.34 28.95 -14.06
CA ARG A 409 -24.80 29.92 -13.09
C ARG A 409 -25.70 30.95 -13.79
N LYS A 410 -26.84 31.30 -13.19
CA LYS A 410 -27.63 32.43 -13.63
C LYS A 410 -26.81 33.71 -13.41
N ALA A 411 -26.76 34.58 -14.40
CA ALA A 411 -26.08 35.87 -14.28
C ALA A 411 -26.78 36.70 -13.18
N GLY A 412 -26.01 37.14 -12.17
CA GLY A 412 -26.51 37.99 -11.08
C GLY A 412 -26.72 37.33 -9.72
N GLU A 413 -26.81 35.98 -9.62
CA GLU A 413 -26.94 35.26 -8.32
C GLU A 413 -25.59 34.70 -7.85
N THR A 414 -24.78 35.53 -7.22
CA THR A 414 -23.69 35.07 -6.36
C THR A 414 -24.19 35.06 -4.92
N ASP A 415 -24.72 33.92 -4.48
CA ASP A 415 -24.96 33.72 -3.05
C ASP A 415 -23.61 33.73 -2.32
N ALA A 416 -23.31 34.84 -1.65
CA ALA A 416 -22.07 35.06 -0.91
C ALA A 416 -21.86 34.00 0.19
N ALA A 417 -22.93 33.38 0.69
CA ALA A 417 -22.86 32.30 1.67
C ALA A 417 -22.36 31.01 1.04
N VAL A 418 -22.83 30.67 -0.18
CA VAL A 418 -22.38 29.50 -0.94
C VAL A 418 -20.91 29.67 -1.33
N GLN A 419 -20.48 30.85 -1.77
CA GLN A 419 -19.08 31.11 -2.11
C GLN A 419 -18.15 30.96 -0.88
N ARG A 420 -18.57 31.53 0.25
CA ARG A 420 -17.84 31.37 1.53
C ARG A 420 -17.74 29.90 1.95
N GLN A 421 -18.81 29.13 1.75
CA GLN A 421 -18.76 27.69 2.08
C GLN A 421 -17.83 26.91 1.14
N ILE A 422 -17.86 27.17 -0.16
CA ILE A 422 -16.94 26.56 -1.15
C ILE A 422 -15.48 26.88 -0.78
N TYR A 423 -15.21 28.14 -0.41
CA TYR A 423 -13.87 28.54 0.01
C TYR A 423 -13.42 27.82 1.30
N ARG A 424 -14.28 27.73 2.31
CA ARG A 424 -14.00 26.98 3.55
C ARG A 424 -13.72 25.49 3.26
N ASP A 425 -14.55 24.87 2.42
CA ASP A 425 -14.37 23.48 2.03
C ASP A 425 -13.01 23.26 1.31
N ALA A 426 -12.62 24.20 0.45
CA ALA A 426 -11.32 24.15 -0.22
C ALA A 426 -10.15 24.28 0.79
N CYS A 427 -10.24 25.22 1.74
CA CYS A 427 -9.23 25.37 2.79
C CYS A 427 -9.13 24.11 3.68
N GLU A 428 -10.27 23.55 4.08
CA GLU A 428 -10.29 22.32 4.88
C GLU A 428 -9.78 21.11 4.10
N ARG A 429 -10.05 21.04 2.79
CA ARG A 429 -9.51 19.97 1.92
C ARG A 429 -7.98 19.97 1.88
N ASN A 430 -7.33 21.13 2.02
CA ASN A 430 -5.87 21.20 2.07
C ASN A 430 -5.26 20.36 3.21
N ALA A 431 -6.05 20.02 4.24
CA ALA A 431 -5.61 19.12 5.29
C ALA A 431 -5.27 17.72 4.76
N VAL A 432 -5.96 17.22 3.72
CA VAL A 432 -5.61 15.93 3.08
C VAL A 432 -4.28 16.04 2.33
N GLU A 433 -4.09 17.14 1.59
CA GLU A 433 -2.81 17.38 0.88
C GLU A 433 -1.65 17.48 1.88
N GLY A 434 -1.89 18.16 3.01
CA GLY A 434 -0.93 18.22 4.13
C GLY A 434 -0.62 16.84 4.73
N ARG A 435 -1.64 15.97 4.89
CA ARG A 435 -1.46 14.59 5.34
C ARG A 435 -0.67 13.76 4.33
N ASN A 436 -1.01 13.84 3.05
CA ASN A 436 -0.28 13.16 1.98
C ASN A 436 1.18 13.64 1.91
N GLY A 437 1.42 14.95 2.04
CA GLY A 437 2.77 15.52 2.08
C GLY A 437 3.56 15.07 3.32
N ASN A 438 2.92 14.97 4.48
CA ASN A 438 3.53 14.48 5.70
C ASN A 438 3.86 12.99 5.60
N ALA A 439 2.93 12.16 5.10
CA ALA A 439 3.14 10.74 4.85
C ALA A 439 4.36 10.50 3.97
N LYS A 440 4.53 11.30 2.91
CA LYS A 440 5.69 11.22 2.03
C LYS A 440 6.99 11.67 2.68
N ARG A 441 6.98 12.80 3.39
CA ARG A 441 8.23 13.39 3.92
C ARG A 441 8.75 12.75 5.20
N ARG A 442 7.90 12.11 5.99
CA ARG A 442 8.23 11.63 7.34
C ARG A 442 7.95 10.16 7.58
N TRP A 443 7.17 9.54 6.70
CA TRP A 443 6.63 8.22 6.94
C TRP A 443 6.87 7.29 5.75
N GLY A 444 7.95 7.49 4.99
CA GLY A 444 8.42 6.59 3.95
C GLY A 444 7.47 6.41 2.73
N LEU A 445 6.38 7.20 2.61
CA LEU A 445 5.45 7.04 1.49
C LEU A 445 5.95 7.68 0.19
N ASP A 446 7.10 8.34 0.20
CA ASP A 446 7.78 8.90 -0.98
C ASP A 446 8.58 7.88 -1.76
N LEU A 447 8.97 6.75 -1.13
CA LEU A 447 9.66 5.65 -1.78
C LEU A 447 9.38 4.31 -1.08
N ILE A 448 8.71 3.39 -1.77
CA ILE A 448 8.46 2.03 -1.27
C ILE A 448 9.64 1.14 -1.64
N MET A 449 10.34 0.62 -0.63
CA MET A 449 11.55 -0.19 -0.80
C MET A 449 11.25 -1.67 -1.04
N SER A 450 10.13 -2.17 -0.55
CA SER A 450 9.70 -3.57 -0.74
C SER A 450 9.41 -3.88 -2.20
N LYS A 451 9.98 -4.98 -2.71
CA LYS A 451 9.97 -5.32 -4.15
C LYS A 451 8.90 -6.33 -4.57
N LEU A 452 8.26 -7.02 -3.61
CA LEU A 452 7.16 -7.94 -3.88
C LEU A 452 5.83 -7.20 -3.80
N ASP A 453 4.87 -7.55 -4.65
CA ASP A 453 3.54 -6.93 -4.69
C ASP A 453 2.89 -6.83 -3.30
N GLU A 454 2.79 -7.97 -2.60
CA GLU A 454 2.15 -8.04 -1.29
C GLU A 454 2.89 -7.21 -0.24
N THR A 455 4.23 -7.36 -0.15
CA THR A 455 5.02 -6.66 0.87
C THR A 455 5.09 -5.15 0.64
N ALA A 456 5.06 -4.70 -0.61
CA ALA A 456 5.02 -3.28 -0.94
C ALA A 456 3.67 -2.64 -0.56
N LYS A 457 2.56 -3.35 -0.70
CA LYS A 457 1.24 -2.90 -0.21
C LYS A 457 1.22 -2.83 1.32
N THR A 458 1.78 -3.84 1.98
CA THR A 458 1.93 -3.88 3.45
C THR A 458 2.75 -2.70 3.96
N GLU A 459 3.88 -2.38 3.33
CA GLU A 459 4.73 -1.24 3.68
C GLU A 459 3.96 0.08 3.58
N ALA A 460 3.25 0.33 2.47
CA ALA A 460 2.44 1.53 2.33
C ALA A 460 1.34 1.66 3.41
N ALA A 461 0.71 0.54 3.80
CA ALA A 461 -0.28 0.52 4.87
C ALA A 461 0.34 0.79 6.25
N LEU A 462 1.53 0.24 6.54
CA LEU A 462 2.26 0.47 7.78
C LEU A 462 2.71 1.91 7.93
N ASN A 463 3.16 2.56 6.86
CA ASN A 463 3.50 3.99 6.84
C ASN A 463 2.31 4.86 7.28
N ILE A 464 1.10 4.52 6.83
CA ILE A 464 -0.13 5.20 7.25
C ILE A 464 -0.42 4.93 8.73
N ILE A 465 -0.24 3.70 9.20
CA ILE A 465 -0.44 3.33 10.60
C ILE A 465 0.55 4.10 11.49
N ALA A 466 1.83 4.15 11.12
CA ALA A 466 2.85 4.89 11.87
C ALA A 466 2.47 6.38 12.01
N MET A 467 2.01 7.00 10.93
CA MET A 467 1.49 8.37 10.95
C MET A 467 0.28 8.52 11.89
N ASN A 468 -0.64 7.56 11.93
CA ASN A 468 -1.84 7.62 12.78
C ASN A 468 -1.50 7.39 14.26
N VAL A 469 -0.59 6.49 14.57
CA VAL A 469 -0.09 6.29 15.95
C VAL A 469 0.60 7.54 16.46
N ALA A 470 1.44 8.18 15.65
CA ALA A 470 2.07 9.45 16.01
C ALA A 470 1.03 10.56 16.24
N HIS A 471 -0.03 10.62 15.41
CA HIS A 471 -1.13 11.55 15.61
C HIS A 471 -1.87 11.28 16.94
N ARG A 472 -2.16 10.02 17.24
CA ARG A 472 -2.79 9.62 18.51
C ARG A 472 -1.94 9.96 19.72
N LEU A 473 -0.63 9.72 19.63
CA LEU A 473 0.33 10.09 20.69
C LEU A 473 0.34 11.61 20.92
N ALA A 474 0.39 12.40 19.85
CA ALA A 474 0.34 13.86 19.95
C ALA A 474 -0.97 14.35 20.58
N GLN A 475 -2.12 13.77 20.21
CA GLN A 475 -3.41 14.11 20.83
C GLN A 475 -3.45 13.74 22.32
N TRP A 476 -2.85 12.62 22.71
CA TRP A 476 -2.75 12.20 24.10
C TRP A 476 -1.92 13.20 24.91
N LEU A 477 -0.75 13.64 24.40
CA LEU A 477 0.11 14.64 25.02
C LEU A 477 -0.63 15.97 25.22
N LEU A 478 -1.37 16.45 24.21
CA LEU A 478 -2.14 17.68 24.31
C LEU A 478 -3.22 17.62 25.40
N ARG A 479 -3.90 16.47 25.52
CA ARG A 479 -4.88 16.27 26.62
C ARG A 479 -4.21 16.27 27.98
N PHE A 480 -3.04 15.64 28.10
CA PHE A 480 -2.28 15.59 29.34
C PHE A 480 -1.85 16.99 29.82
N PHE A 481 -1.45 17.86 28.89
CA PHE A 481 -1.06 19.26 29.20
C PHE A 481 -2.26 20.23 29.28
N GLY A 482 -3.49 19.74 29.27
CA GLY A 482 -4.68 20.56 29.47
C GLY A 482 -5.09 21.45 28.29
N PHE A 483 -4.57 21.19 27.07
CA PHE A 483 -4.97 21.90 25.86
C PHE A 483 -6.17 21.19 25.21
N PRO A 484 -7.39 21.77 25.30
CA PRO A 484 -8.53 21.16 24.63
C PRO A 484 -8.41 21.35 23.12
N ARG A 485 -8.30 20.24 22.37
CA ARG A 485 -8.45 20.14 20.92
C ARG A 485 -7.74 21.23 20.08
N LEU A 486 -6.46 21.38 20.20
CA LEU A 486 -5.68 21.99 19.12
C LEU A 486 -5.58 20.95 17.99
N VAL A 487 -6.20 21.25 16.85
CA VAL A 487 -5.91 20.54 15.60
C VAL A 487 -4.47 20.93 15.25
N LEU A 488 -3.52 20.04 15.55
CA LEU A 488 -2.14 20.22 15.14
C LEU A 488 -2.11 20.13 13.60
N VAL A 489 -2.20 21.27 12.94
CA VAL A 489 -1.74 21.43 11.57
C VAL A 489 -0.23 21.47 11.66
N PHE A 490 0.42 20.35 11.44
CA PHE A 490 1.86 20.32 11.26
C PHE A 490 2.15 21.00 9.91
N GLN A 491 2.78 22.19 9.98
CA GLN A 491 3.40 22.86 8.85
C GLN A 491 4.59 22.08 8.32
#